data_c303ce45fd0958257bc123b1be62dc4a
#
_entry.id   c303ce45fd0958257bc123b1be62dc4a
#
_cell.length_a   1.000
_cell.length_b   1.000
_cell.length_c   1.000
_cell.angle_alpha   90.00
_cell.angle_beta   90.00
_cell.angle_gamma   90.00
#
_symmetry.space_group_name_H-M   'P 1'
#
loop_
_entity.id
_entity.type
_entity.pdbx_description
1 polymer ?
#
loop_
_entity_poly.entity_id
_entity_poly.type
_entity_poly.pdbx_seq_one_letter_code
_entity_poly.pdbx_strand_id
1 'polypeptide(L)'
;MQELEEEASALRRELRDAATPPITGESCSPTCKIALWLANISKVTRAQGTQNDEMTEARSIDGLELSSAIIDHCFELFFRNYHPLLPVVDPTTTPNLLYGKSLVLFWVVVSTGARKNSAYPNLITALSSRVSPLVLASLNTRTKPLEAIKSMLLLMEWPFPLSSYQYEPSFVLSGALIHMAMQNGLHTPYLSKETPKLEAQSSFVESTAMERAQLWTYVVIVYQR
;
A
#
# COMPACT_ATOMS: atom_id res chain seq x y z
N MET A 1 -15.75 -10.12 -48.16
CA MET A 1 -15.11 -11.04 -47.18
C MET A 1 -13.59 -11.04 -47.33
N GLN A 2 -13.02 -10.95 -48.56
CA GLN A 2 -11.58 -10.88 -48.77
C GLN A 2 -10.91 -9.63 -48.17
N GLU A 3 -11.51 -8.49 -48.25
CA GLU A 3 -10.96 -7.23 -47.70
C GLU A 3 -10.78 -7.25 -46.18
N LEU A 4 -11.69 -7.87 -45.43
CA LEU A 4 -11.61 -8.04 -43.97
C LEU A 4 -10.51 -9.04 -43.55
N GLU A 5 -10.20 -10.03 -44.39
CA GLU A 5 -9.12 -10.98 -44.16
C GLU A 5 -7.75 -10.34 -44.40
N GLU A 6 -7.64 -9.47 -45.40
CA GLU A 6 -6.44 -8.69 -45.65
C GLU A 6 -6.11 -7.69 -44.54
N GLU A 7 -7.15 -6.98 -44.06
CA GLU A 7 -7.01 -6.03 -42.95
C GLU A 7 -6.63 -6.73 -41.62
N ALA A 8 -7.25 -7.87 -41.34
CA ALA A 8 -6.88 -8.69 -40.19
C ALA A 8 -5.47 -9.26 -40.26
N SER A 9 -4.97 -9.58 -41.48
CA SER A 9 -3.63 -10.06 -41.67
C SER A 9 -2.57 -8.95 -41.55
N ALA A 10 -2.88 -7.73 -41.97
CA ALA A 10 -2.06 -6.54 -41.80
C ALA A 10 -1.88 -6.18 -40.33
N LEU A 11 -2.98 -6.11 -39.58
CA LEU A 11 -2.97 -5.86 -38.13
C LEU A 11 -2.20 -6.92 -37.35
N ARG A 12 -2.27 -8.19 -37.76
CA ARG A 12 -1.45 -9.26 -37.14
C ARG A 12 0.05 -9.14 -37.44
N ARG A 13 0.43 -8.56 -38.57
CA ARG A 13 1.85 -8.25 -38.87
C ARG A 13 2.34 -7.09 -38.01
N GLU A 14 1.58 -5.99 -37.91
CA GLU A 14 1.94 -4.84 -37.07
C GLU A 14 2.08 -5.22 -35.59
N LEU A 15 1.18 -6.05 -35.05
CA LEU A 15 1.28 -6.56 -33.69
C LEU A 15 2.50 -7.48 -33.48
N ARG A 16 2.93 -8.21 -34.49
CA ARG A 16 4.09 -9.07 -34.40
C ARG A 16 5.41 -8.26 -34.46
N ASP A 17 5.45 -7.20 -35.25
CA ASP A 17 6.62 -6.33 -35.36
C ASP A 17 6.76 -5.40 -34.13
N ALA A 18 5.64 -5.00 -33.50
CA ALA A 18 5.63 -4.26 -32.24
C ALA A 18 6.01 -5.12 -31.00
N ALA A 19 5.91 -6.44 -31.10
CA ALA A 19 6.20 -7.37 -30.00
C ALA A 19 7.67 -7.84 -29.93
N THR A 20 8.54 -7.37 -30.83
CA THR A 20 9.95 -7.74 -30.80
C THR A 20 10.80 -6.56 -30.33
N PRO A 21 11.13 -6.46 -29.03
CA PRO A 21 12.14 -5.51 -28.58
C PRO A 21 13.52 -5.96 -29.14
N PRO A 22 14.42 -5.04 -29.47
CA PRO A 22 15.75 -5.38 -29.92
C PRO A 22 16.49 -6.13 -28.81
N ILE A 23 16.92 -7.34 -29.11
CA ILE A 23 17.75 -8.17 -28.23
C ILE A 23 19.16 -7.55 -28.24
N THR A 24 19.41 -6.62 -27.32
CA THR A 24 20.74 -6.34 -26.83
C THR A 24 20.88 -7.08 -25.52
N GLY A 25 21.69 -8.13 -25.56
CA GLY A 25 21.91 -9.01 -24.43
C GLY A 25 22.59 -8.30 -23.28
N GLU A 26 21.89 -8.24 -22.16
CA GLU A 26 22.49 -8.35 -20.84
C GLU A 26 21.41 -8.94 -19.94
N SER A 27 21.64 -10.20 -19.58
CA SER A 27 20.86 -10.94 -18.59
C SER A 27 21.09 -10.28 -17.22
N CYS A 28 20.33 -9.26 -16.92
CA CYS A 28 20.34 -8.64 -15.60
C CYS A 28 19.58 -9.54 -14.62
N SER A 29 20.28 -10.05 -13.62
CA SER A 29 19.71 -10.87 -12.56
C SER A 29 18.58 -10.11 -11.82
N PRO A 30 17.64 -10.80 -11.18
CA PRO A 30 16.57 -10.16 -10.37
C PRO A 30 17.11 -9.15 -9.35
N THR A 31 18.31 -9.40 -8.82
CA THR A 31 19.02 -8.52 -7.89
C THR A 31 19.43 -7.18 -8.53
N CYS A 32 19.79 -7.20 -9.83
CA CYS A 32 20.17 -5.99 -10.57
C CYS A 32 18.94 -5.08 -10.83
N LYS A 33 17.77 -5.67 -11.11
CA LYS A 33 16.51 -4.91 -11.27
C LYS A 33 16.10 -4.24 -9.99
N ILE A 34 16.27 -4.91 -8.85
CA ILE A 34 15.99 -4.35 -7.51
C ILE A 34 16.97 -3.22 -7.19
N ALA A 35 18.26 -3.38 -7.51
CA ALA A 35 19.28 -2.35 -7.30
C ALA A 35 19.04 -1.11 -8.17
N LEU A 36 18.63 -1.29 -9.43
CA LEU A 36 18.29 -0.19 -10.33
C LEU A 36 17.04 0.56 -9.88
N TRP A 37 16.04 -0.17 -9.37
CA TRP A 37 14.82 0.38 -8.81
C TRP A 37 15.08 1.16 -7.51
N LEU A 38 15.91 0.62 -6.60
CA LEU A 38 16.38 1.31 -5.40
C LEU A 38 17.19 2.58 -5.72
N ALA A 39 18.05 2.53 -6.74
CA ALA A 39 18.80 3.70 -7.19
C ALA A 39 17.90 4.78 -7.81
N ASN A 40 16.82 4.39 -8.50
CA ASN A 40 15.82 5.32 -9.01
C ASN A 40 14.98 5.95 -7.89
N ILE A 41 14.60 5.18 -6.87
CA ILE A 41 13.92 5.75 -5.67
C ILE A 41 14.82 6.78 -4.99
N SER A 42 16.10 6.49 -4.81
CA SER A 42 17.07 7.43 -4.22
C SER A 42 17.25 8.70 -5.06
N LYS A 43 17.12 8.62 -6.39
CA LYS A 43 17.15 9.77 -7.29
C LYS A 43 15.85 10.58 -7.26
N VAL A 44 14.68 9.91 -7.17
CA VAL A 44 13.38 10.56 -7.05
C VAL A 44 13.27 11.30 -5.72
N THR A 45 13.75 10.74 -4.62
CA THR A 45 13.80 11.41 -3.31
C THR A 45 14.72 12.64 -3.32
N ARG A 46 15.73 12.67 -4.20
CA ARG A 46 16.68 13.79 -4.31
C ARG A 46 16.26 14.89 -5.29
N ALA A 47 15.35 14.59 -6.22
CA ALA A 47 14.92 15.53 -7.28
C ALA A 47 13.62 16.30 -6.94
N GLN A 48 12.91 15.96 -5.87
CA GLN A 48 11.67 16.64 -5.45
C GLN A 48 11.85 17.55 -4.23
N GLY A 49 13.01 18.16 -4.10
CA GLY A 49 13.28 19.21 -3.11
C GLY A 49 12.68 20.57 -3.48
N THR A 50 11.35 20.64 -3.74
CA THR A 50 10.62 21.93 -3.80
C THR A 50 9.11 21.69 -3.78
N GLN A 51 8.58 21.18 -2.67
CA GLN A 51 7.17 21.38 -2.29
C GLN A 51 7.06 21.18 -0.78
N ASN A 52 6.84 22.29 -0.06
CA ASN A 52 6.55 22.38 1.36
C ASN A 52 7.35 21.42 2.24
N ASP A 53 8.50 21.87 2.68
CA ASP A 53 9.28 21.34 3.81
C ASP A 53 8.49 21.64 5.11
N GLU A 54 7.24 21.18 5.21
CA GLU A 54 6.51 21.18 6.46
C GLU A 54 7.17 20.15 7.36
N MET A 55 7.93 20.66 8.30
CA MET A 55 8.57 19.87 9.36
C MET A 55 7.53 18.92 9.95
N THR A 56 7.85 17.63 10.03
CA THR A 56 6.95 16.63 10.61
C THR A 56 6.52 17.07 12.01
N GLU A 57 5.24 17.03 12.28
CA GLU A 57 4.70 17.39 13.60
C GLU A 57 4.77 16.22 14.56
N ALA A 58 5.02 16.50 15.83
CA ALA A 58 4.86 15.52 16.90
C ALA A 58 3.39 15.08 16.98
N ARG A 59 3.13 13.79 17.20
CA ARG A 59 1.78 13.21 17.25
C ARG A 59 1.62 12.35 18.49
N SER A 60 0.38 12.26 18.96
CA SER A 60 0.04 11.42 20.10
C SER A 60 -1.09 10.45 19.79
N ILE A 61 -1.07 9.28 20.43
CA ILE A 61 -2.12 8.28 20.40
C ILE A 61 -2.32 7.72 21.83
N ASP A 62 -3.50 7.87 22.38
CA ASP A 62 -3.88 7.39 23.72
C ASP A 62 -2.80 7.67 24.80
N GLY A 63 -2.34 8.93 24.86
CA GLY A 63 -1.35 9.38 25.81
C GLY A 63 0.11 8.99 25.52
N LEU A 64 0.38 8.28 24.42
CA LEU A 64 1.74 8.04 23.93
C LEU A 64 2.11 9.15 22.95
N GLU A 65 3.06 10.01 23.32
CA GLU A 65 3.56 11.07 22.46
C GLU A 65 4.82 10.61 21.69
N LEU A 66 4.84 10.85 20.40
CA LEU A 66 5.99 10.63 19.54
C LEU A 66 6.50 11.96 18.98
N SER A 67 7.79 12.20 19.15
CA SER A 67 8.43 13.35 18.52
C SER A 67 8.51 13.18 17.01
N SER A 68 8.63 14.30 16.29
CA SER A 68 8.82 14.33 14.84
C SER A 68 9.97 13.42 14.39
N ALA A 69 11.11 13.47 15.08
CA ALA A 69 12.29 12.67 14.76
C ALA A 69 12.02 11.15 14.85
N ILE A 70 11.23 10.69 15.83
CA ILE A 70 10.85 9.27 15.95
C ILE A 70 9.92 8.88 14.80
N ILE A 71 8.96 9.74 14.44
CA ILE A 71 8.03 9.50 13.34
C ILE A 71 8.78 9.39 12.03
N ASP A 72 9.66 10.36 11.72
CA ASP A 72 10.46 10.37 10.49
C ASP A 72 11.34 9.13 10.39
N HIS A 73 11.99 8.76 11.47
CA HIS A 73 12.81 7.54 11.49
C HIS A 73 11.98 6.26 11.27
N CYS A 74 10.78 6.17 11.85
CA CYS A 74 9.88 5.04 11.60
C CYS A 74 9.42 5.00 10.14
N PHE A 75 9.11 6.16 9.53
CA PHE A 75 8.77 6.23 8.11
C PHE A 75 9.95 5.80 7.22
N GLU A 76 11.16 6.26 7.50
CA GLU A 76 12.37 5.83 6.78
C GLU A 76 12.54 4.30 6.86
N LEU A 77 12.44 3.74 8.06
CA LEU A 77 12.54 2.30 8.27
C LEU A 77 11.43 1.51 7.56
N PHE A 78 10.19 2.04 7.53
CA PHE A 78 9.09 1.46 6.78
C PHE A 78 9.37 1.43 5.29
N PHE A 79 9.70 2.57 4.68
CA PHE A 79 9.95 2.66 3.25
C PHE A 79 11.18 1.85 2.81
N ARG A 80 12.20 1.73 3.65
CA ARG A 80 13.41 0.95 3.37
C ARG A 80 13.18 -0.56 3.46
N ASN A 81 12.46 -1.04 4.48
CA ASN A 81 12.45 -2.47 4.82
C ASN A 81 11.14 -3.19 4.48
N TYR A 82 10.01 -2.49 4.47
CA TYR A 82 8.67 -3.09 4.37
C TYR A 82 7.95 -2.73 3.09
N HIS A 83 8.00 -1.48 2.69
CA HIS A 83 7.38 -1.00 1.47
C HIS A 83 7.79 -1.77 0.20
N PRO A 84 9.06 -2.19 -0.02
CA PRO A 84 9.44 -2.98 -1.18
C PRO A 84 8.74 -4.34 -1.27
N LEU A 85 8.30 -4.89 -0.14
CA LEU A 85 7.61 -6.18 -0.07
C LEU A 85 6.10 -6.04 -0.28
N LEU A 86 5.52 -4.93 0.19
CA LEU A 86 4.09 -4.63 0.07
C LEU A 86 3.88 -3.13 -0.21
N PRO A 87 3.99 -2.68 -1.47
CA PRO A 87 3.95 -1.27 -1.85
C PRO A 87 2.50 -0.74 -1.93
N VAL A 88 1.84 -0.64 -0.78
CA VAL A 88 0.45 -0.13 -0.67
C VAL A 88 0.36 1.35 -0.32
N VAL A 89 1.48 1.98 0.02
CA VAL A 89 1.57 3.42 0.36
C VAL A 89 2.38 4.11 -0.73
N ASP A 90 1.94 5.28 -1.18
CA ASP A 90 2.71 6.08 -2.13
C ASP A 90 4.04 6.52 -1.49
N PRO A 91 5.20 6.21 -2.12
CA PRO A 91 6.51 6.54 -1.56
C PRO A 91 6.79 8.05 -1.44
N THR A 92 6.01 8.89 -2.11
CA THR A 92 6.11 10.35 -2.02
C THR A 92 5.32 10.94 -0.85
N THR A 93 4.57 10.11 -0.12
CA THR A 93 3.72 10.56 0.97
C THR A 93 4.54 10.93 2.20
N THR A 94 4.42 12.18 2.66
CA THR A 94 5.03 12.65 3.90
C THR A 94 4.22 12.21 5.13
N PRO A 95 4.81 12.17 6.34
CA PRO A 95 4.10 11.84 7.57
C PRO A 95 2.87 12.73 7.82
N ASN A 96 2.99 14.04 7.63
CA ASN A 96 1.89 14.98 7.82
C ASN A 96 0.73 14.74 6.84
N LEU A 97 1.05 14.51 5.55
CA LEU A 97 0.03 14.18 4.54
C LEU A 97 -0.69 12.88 4.86
N LEU A 98 0.04 11.84 5.27
CA LEU A 98 -0.57 10.57 5.61
C LEU A 98 -1.46 10.67 6.84
N TYR A 99 -1.02 11.44 7.86
CA TYR A 99 -1.83 11.70 9.05
C TYR A 99 -3.14 12.40 8.71
N GLY A 100 -3.11 13.43 7.88
CA GLY A 100 -4.32 14.12 7.41
C GLY A 100 -5.21 13.24 6.53
N LYS A 101 -4.60 12.37 5.71
CA LYS A 101 -5.33 11.45 4.83
C LYS A 101 -5.98 10.31 5.62
N SER A 102 -5.25 9.64 6.50
CA SER A 102 -5.76 8.51 7.28
C SER A 102 -4.96 8.30 8.57
N LEU A 103 -5.62 8.58 9.69
CA LEU A 103 -5.07 8.34 11.02
C LEU A 103 -4.67 6.88 11.23
N VAL A 104 -5.52 5.94 10.78
CA VAL A 104 -5.29 4.50 10.93
C VAL A 104 -4.05 4.07 10.16
N LEU A 105 -3.98 4.43 8.88
CA LEU A 105 -2.85 4.06 8.02
C LEU A 105 -1.55 4.69 8.50
N PHE A 106 -1.58 5.93 8.96
CA PHE A 106 -0.42 6.60 9.56
C PHE A 106 0.15 5.79 10.73
N TRP A 107 -0.68 5.45 11.72
CA TRP A 107 -0.21 4.73 12.89
C TRP A 107 0.23 3.30 12.59
N VAL A 108 -0.38 2.64 11.60
CA VAL A 108 0.06 1.32 11.14
C VAL A 108 1.43 1.41 10.46
N VAL A 109 1.69 2.43 9.63
CA VAL A 109 3.00 2.66 9.00
C VAL A 109 4.07 2.93 10.07
N VAL A 110 3.79 3.84 11.02
CA VAL A 110 4.71 4.12 12.15
C VAL A 110 5.00 2.84 12.95
N SER A 111 3.97 2.07 13.27
CA SER A 111 4.14 0.81 14.02
C SER A 111 4.94 -0.24 13.26
N THR A 112 4.73 -0.34 11.95
CA THR A 112 5.48 -1.28 11.11
C THR A 112 6.96 -0.89 11.04
N GLY A 113 7.28 0.40 10.88
CA GLY A 113 8.64 0.92 10.92
C GLY A 113 9.30 0.74 12.29
N ALA A 114 8.54 0.92 13.37
CA ALA A 114 9.02 0.77 14.75
C ALA A 114 9.60 -0.61 15.06
N ARG A 115 9.24 -1.67 14.31
CA ARG A 115 9.79 -3.03 14.46
C ARG A 115 11.31 -3.10 14.26
N LYS A 116 11.85 -2.23 13.43
CA LYS A 116 13.29 -2.16 13.14
C LYS A 116 13.98 -1.01 13.87
N ASN A 117 13.26 -0.31 14.74
CA ASN A 117 13.82 0.81 15.50
C ASN A 117 14.63 0.30 16.71
N SER A 118 15.94 0.20 16.54
CA SER A 118 16.86 -0.25 17.59
C SER A 118 17.01 0.74 18.74
N ALA A 119 16.76 2.04 18.49
CA ALA A 119 16.85 3.07 19.53
C ALA A 119 15.69 2.98 20.54
N TYR A 120 14.53 2.48 20.10
CA TYR A 120 13.31 2.37 20.92
C TYR A 120 12.69 0.97 20.80
N PRO A 121 13.32 -0.10 21.34
CA PRO A 121 12.88 -1.48 21.15
C PRO A 121 11.48 -1.77 21.69
N ASN A 122 11.04 -1.04 22.71
CA ASN A 122 9.72 -1.20 23.33
C ASN A 122 8.61 -0.42 22.62
N LEU A 123 8.94 0.40 21.61
CA LEU A 123 7.98 1.27 20.92
C LEU A 123 6.89 0.45 20.24
N ILE A 124 7.23 -0.66 19.60
CA ILE A 124 6.25 -1.53 18.93
C ILE A 124 5.22 -2.10 19.92
N THR A 125 5.64 -2.49 21.11
CA THR A 125 4.74 -3.00 22.16
C THR A 125 3.81 -1.90 22.67
N ALA A 126 4.35 -0.69 22.88
CA ALA A 126 3.56 0.46 23.30
C ALA A 126 2.53 0.89 22.24
N LEU A 127 2.87 0.80 20.96
CA LEU A 127 1.98 1.11 19.84
C LEU A 127 0.93 0.01 19.62
N SER A 128 1.28 -1.27 19.76
CA SER A 128 0.38 -2.39 19.45
C SER A 128 -0.94 -2.32 20.21
N SER A 129 -0.89 -2.03 21.51
CA SER A 129 -2.08 -1.93 22.37
C SER A 129 -3.02 -0.78 21.98
N ARG A 130 -2.51 0.27 21.34
CA ARG A 130 -3.25 1.47 20.95
C ARG A 130 -3.73 1.43 19.51
N VAL A 131 -2.91 0.87 18.61
CA VAL A 131 -3.21 0.84 17.17
C VAL A 131 -4.16 -0.31 16.82
N SER A 132 -4.11 -1.44 17.52
CA SER A 132 -5.02 -2.56 17.26
C SER A 132 -6.51 -2.19 17.38
N PRO A 133 -6.98 -1.51 18.45
CA PRO A 133 -8.36 -1.05 18.53
C PRO A 133 -8.74 -0.07 17.43
N LEU A 134 -7.80 0.79 17.01
CA LEU A 134 -8.01 1.76 15.94
C LEU A 134 -8.25 1.07 14.59
N VAL A 135 -7.46 0.02 14.29
CA VAL A 135 -7.64 -0.79 13.07
C VAL A 135 -8.98 -1.53 13.10
N LEU A 136 -9.35 -2.15 14.22
CA LEU A 136 -10.64 -2.83 14.37
C LEU A 136 -11.82 -1.86 14.21
N ALA A 137 -11.72 -0.66 14.77
CA ALA A 137 -12.75 0.37 14.60
C ALA A 137 -12.90 0.81 13.14
N SER A 138 -11.82 0.76 12.36
CA SER A 138 -11.85 1.12 10.94
C SER A 138 -12.67 0.17 10.07
N LEU A 139 -12.93 -1.06 10.51
CA LEU A 139 -13.80 -2.02 9.83
C LEU A 139 -15.23 -1.51 9.64
N ASN A 140 -15.69 -0.67 10.55
CA ASN A 140 -17.03 -0.09 10.50
C ASN A 140 -17.08 1.26 9.77
N THR A 141 -15.93 1.77 9.34
CA THR A 141 -15.84 3.10 8.75
C THR A 141 -16.03 3.03 7.23
N ARG A 142 -17.05 3.73 6.72
CA ARG A 142 -17.32 3.83 5.28
C ARG A 142 -16.58 4.97 4.59
N THR A 143 -15.92 5.84 5.34
CA THR A 143 -15.39 7.11 4.82
C THR A 143 -14.06 6.99 4.09
N LYS A 144 -13.21 6.04 4.41
CA LYS A 144 -11.88 5.86 3.78
C LYS A 144 -11.53 4.36 3.66
N PRO A 145 -12.31 3.60 2.87
CA PRO A 145 -12.19 2.14 2.88
C PRO A 145 -10.87 1.63 2.30
N LEU A 146 -10.26 2.34 1.33
CA LEU A 146 -8.96 1.92 0.77
C LEU A 146 -7.85 2.03 1.79
N GLU A 147 -7.81 3.11 2.56
CA GLU A 147 -6.82 3.30 3.62
C GLU A 147 -7.01 2.28 4.74
N ALA A 148 -8.24 1.92 5.07
CA ALA A 148 -8.53 0.85 6.02
C ALA A 148 -8.04 -0.51 5.49
N ILE A 149 -8.31 -0.84 4.23
CA ILE A 149 -7.82 -2.07 3.58
C ILE A 149 -6.28 -2.10 3.56
N LYS A 150 -5.61 -1.00 3.19
CA LYS A 150 -4.14 -0.89 3.21
C LYS A 150 -3.58 -1.10 4.62
N SER A 151 -4.23 -0.53 5.63
CA SER A 151 -3.85 -0.71 7.04
C SER A 151 -3.96 -2.15 7.50
N MET A 152 -5.05 -2.83 7.14
CA MET A 152 -5.25 -4.24 7.46
C MET A 152 -4.25 -5.14 6.74
N LEU A 153 -3.96 -4.88 5.46
CA LEU A 153 -2.94 -5.62 4.71
C LEU A 153 -1.57 -5.55 5.40
N LEU A 154 -1.15 -4.34 5.81
CA LEU A 154 0.11 -4.16 6.53
C LEU A 154 0.10 -4.90 7.86
N LEU A 155 -0.99 -4.85 8.60
CA LEU A 155 -1.11 -5.52 9.89
C LEU A 155 -1.15 -7.05 9.77
N MET A 156 -1.78 -7.57 8.71
CA MET A 156 -1.83 -9.01 8.43
C MET A 156 -0.47 -9.56 7.99
N GLU A 157 0.27 -8.81 7.18
CA GLU A 157 1.62 -9.22 6.75
C GLU A 157 2.63 -9.10 7.90
N TRP A 158 2.49 -8.08 8.75
CA TRP A 158 3.32 -7.87 9.93
C TRP A 158 2.45 -7.73 11.19
N PRO A 159 1.94 -8.86 11.74
CA PRO A 159 1.07 -8.83 12.91
C PRO A 159 1.82 -8.32 14.14
N PHE A 160 1.13 -7.60 15.02
CA PHE A 160 1.72 -7.13 16.26
C PHE A 160 2.18 -8.29 17.14
N PRO A 161 3.26 -8.09 17.96
CA PRO A 161 3.67 -9.09 18.93
C PRO A 161 2.52 -9.33 19.92
N LEU A 162 2.06 -10.58 19.99
CA LEU A 162 1.01 -10.99 20.92
C LEU A 162 1.63 -11.26 22.30
N SER A 163 1.01 -10.76 23.35
CA SER A 163 1.42 -10.99 24.74
C SER A 163 0.98 -12.35 25.28
N SER A 164 0.10 -13.08 24.58
CA SER A 164 -0.32 -14.45 24.96
C SER A 164 -0.78 -15.24 23.73
N TYR A 165 -0.55 -16.55 23.76
CA TYR A 165 -0.92 -17.51 22.70
C TYR A 165 -2.42 -17.73 22.55
N GLN A 166 -3.27 -17.03 23.31
CA GLN A 166 -4.68 -17.41 23.46
C GLN A 166 -5.61 -16.94 22.35
N TYR A 167 -5.23 -15.97 21.52
CA TYR A 167 -6.10 -15.49 20.45
C TYR A 167 -5.31 -14.82 19.32
N GLU A 168 -5.24 -15.50 18.20
CA GLU A 168 -4.72 -14.92 16.97
C GLU A 168 -5.90 -14.47 16.09
N PRO A 169 -6.15 -13.16 15.97
CA PRO A 169 -7.31 -12.64 15.22
C PRO A 169 -7.11 -12.69 13.71
N SER A 170 -5.96 -13.17 13.21
CA SER A 170 -5.60 -13.12 11.79
C SER A 170 -6.61 -13.81 10.90
N PHE A 171 -7.15 -14.96 11.32
CA PHE A 171 -8.16 -15.68 10.54
C PHE A 171 -9.45 -14.87 10.36
N VAL A 172 -9.95 -14.24 11.43
CA VAL A 172 -11.16 -13.40 11.36
C VAL A 172 -10.89 -12.12 10.58
N LEU A 173 -9.71 -11.52 10.80
CA LEU A 173 -9.33 -10.29 10.10
C LEU A 173 -9.10 -10.52 8.61
N SER A 174 -8.56 -11.66 8.19
CA SER A 174 -8.40 -12.00 6.77
C SER A 174 -9.76 -12.12 6.07
N GLY A 175 -10.73 -12.76 6.73
CA GLY A 175 -12.13 -12.83 6.25
C GLY A 175 -12.76 -11.43 6.15
N ALA A 176 -12.59 -10.58 7.16
CA ALA A 176 -13.09 -9.21 7.13
C ALA A 176 -12.43 -8.40 6.01
N LEU A 177 -11.12 -8.54 5.81
CA LEU A 177 -10.35 -7.85 4.77
C LEU A 177 -10.86 -8.17 3.37
N ILE A 178 -11.05 -9.48 3.04
CA ILE A 178 -11.54 -9.85 1.71
C ILE A 178 -12.96 -9.37 1.48
N HIS A 179 -13.85 -9.46 2.47
CA HIS A 179 -15.21 -8.96 2.35
C HIS A 179 -15.26 -7.43 2.19
N MET A 180 -14.44 -6.68 2.93
CA MET A 180 -14.31 -5.23 2.73
C MET A 180 -13.82 -4.89 1.32
N ALA A 181 -12.83 -5.60 0.82
CA ALA A 181 -12.31 -5.40 -0.53
C ALA A 181 -13.39 -5.68 -1.60
N MET A 182 -14.17 -6.74 -1.44
CA MET A 182 -15.29 -7.07 -2.33
C MET A 182 -16.41 -6.02 -2.27
N GLN A 183 -16.83 -5.60 -1.07
CA GLN A 183 -17.85 -4.56 -0.88
C GLN A 183 -17.45 -3.22 -1.56
N ASN A 184 -16.16 -2.97 -1.63
CA ASN A 184 -15.62 -1.77 -2.27
C ASN A 184 -15.25 -1.99 -3.74
N GLY A 185 -15.67 -3.13 -4.33
CA GLY A 185 -15.52 -3.40 -5.76
C GLY A 185 -14.08 -3.60 -6.24
N LEU A 186 -13.14 -3.95 -5.34
CA LEU A 186 -11.74 -4.20 -5.73
C LEU A 186 -11.61 -5.45 -6.61
N HIS A 187 -12.50 -6.43 -6.44
CA HIS A 187 -12.54 -7.64 -7.26
C HIS A 187 -12.97 -7.41 -8.72
N THR A 188 -13.54 -6.24 -9.01
CA THR A 188 -14.01 -5.86 -10.34
C THR A 188 -13.46 -4.48 -10.76
N PRO A 189 -12.14 -4.30 -10.85
CA PRO A 189 -11.52 -2.98 -11.02
C PRO A 189 -11.90 -2.27 -12.32
N TYR A 190 -12.32 -3.02 -13.34
CA TYR A 190 -12.68 -2.49 -14.67
C TYR A 190 -14.17 -2.18 -14.84
N LEU A 191 -15.06 -2.75 -14.00
CA LEU A 191 -16.50 -2.56 -14.11
C LEU A 191 -17.02 -1.26 -13.46
N SER A 192 -16.19 -0.55 -12.73
CA SER A 192 -16.57 0.67 -12.02
C SER A 192 -16.96 1.84 -12.94
N LYS A 193 -16.72 1.74 -14.27
CA LYS A 193 -17.13 2.76 -15.25
C LYS A 193 -18.61 2.67 -15.67
N GLU A 194 -19.31 1.59 -15.37
CA GLU A 194 -20.67 1.34 -15.87
C GLU A 194 -21.79 1.60 -14.84
N THR A 195 -21.46 1.92 -13.58
CA THR A 195 -22.47 2.21 -12.56
C THR A 195 -22.35 3.64 -12.02
N PRO A 196 -22.92 4.63 -12.73
CA PRO A 196 -22.84 6.05 -12.32
C PRO A 196 -23.53 6.36 -10.98
N LYS A 197 -24.34 5.44 -10.44
CA LYS A 197 -25.05 5.63 -9.17
C LYS A 197 -24.19 5.34 -7.93
N LEU A 198 -23.07 4.62 -8.05
CA LEU A 198 -22.15 4.37 -6.92
C LEU A 198 -21.09 5.47 -6.78
N GLU A 199 -20.86 6.25 -7.86
CA GLU A 199 -19.84 7.30 -7.91
C GLU A 199 -20.15 8.52 -7.02
N ALA A 200 -21.43 8.74 -6.71
CA ALA A 200 -21.85 9.91 -5.95
C ALA A 200 -21.59 9.84 -4.43
N GLN A 201 -21.15 8.71 -3.89
CA GLN A 201 -20.98 8.51 -2.44
C GLN A 201 -19.60 8.03 -1.99
N SER A 202 -18.69 7.74 -2.90
CA SER A 202 -17.35 7.24 -2.49
C SER A 202 -16.26 8.18 -2.99
N SER A 203 -15.42 8.63 -2.06
CA SER A 203 -14.10 9.25 -2.29
C SER A 203 -13.12 8.32 -3.05
N PHE A 204 -13.67 7.37 -3.79
CA PHE A 204 -13.01 6.35 -4.61
C PHE A 204 -12.49 6.89 -5.95
N VAL A 205 -12.79 8.13 -6.28
CA VAL A 205 -12.63 8.68 -7.64
C VAL A 205 -11.17 8.84 -8.08
N GLU A 206 -10.21 8.75 -7.16
CA GLU A 206 -8.80 9.04 -7.49
C GLU A 206 -7.91 7.82 -7.67
N SER A 207 -8.36 6.60 -7.30
CA SER A 207 -7.51 5.43 -7.44
C SER A 207 -7.62 4.85 -8.84
N THR A 208 -6.49 4.70 -9.52
CA THR A 208 -6.46 4.11 -10.86
C THR A 208 -6.92 2.65 -10.83
N ALA A 209 -7.47 2.15 -11.94
CA ALA A 209 -7.88 0.75 -12.05
C ALA A 209 -6.72 -0.22 -11.75
N MET A 210 -5.49 0.18 -12.08
CA MET A 210 -4.28 -0.58 -11.80
C MET A 210 -4.00 -0.68 -10.29
N GLU A 211 -4.10 0.43 -9.55
CA GLU A 211 -3.90 0.44 -8.09
C GLU A 211 -4.94 -0.45 -7.40
N ARG A 212 -6.20 -0.41 -7.85
CA ARG A 212 -7.28 -1.26 -7.33
C ARG A 212 -7.04 -2.74 -7.61
N ALA A 213 -6.61 -3.09 -8.83
CA ALA A 213 -6.28 -4.46 -9.20
C ALA A 213 -5.08 -4.99 -8.40
N GLN A 214 -4.07 -4.16 -8.20
CA GLN A 214 -2.91 -4.49 -7.39
C GLN A 214 -3.30 -4.72 -5.93
N LEU A 215 -4.11 -3.83 -5.36
CA LEU A 215 -4.59 -3.96 -3.99
C LEU A 215 -5.44 -5.22 -3.81
N TRP A 216 -6.32 -5.55 -4.77
CA TRP A 216 -7.07 -6.81 -4.78
C TRP A 216 -6.15 -8.03 -4.77
N THR A 217 -5.10 -8.03 -5.59
CA THR A 217 -4.12 -9.12 -5.64
C THR A 217 -3.46 -9.35 -4.28
N TYR A 218 -3.06 -8.29 -3.58
CA TYR A 218 -2.49 -8.39 -2.23
C TYR A 218 -3.50 -8.95 -1.22
N VAL A 219 -4.77 -8.50 -1.29
CA VAL A 219 -5.84 -9.03 -0.43
C VAL A 219 -6.00 -10.53 -0.61
N VAL A 220 -6.04 -11.03 -1.85
CA VAL A 220 -6.18 -12.46 -2.13
C VAL A 220 -4.97 -13.25 -1.63
N ILE A 221 -3.75 -12.76 -1.86
CA ILE A 221 -2.52 -13.42 -1.39
C ILE A 221 -2.52 -13.56 0.14
N VAL A 222 -2.85 -12.47 0.85
CA VAL A 222 -2.87 -12.48 2.33
C VAL A 222 -3.99 -13.37 2.87
N TYR A 223 -5.14 -13.42 2.19
CA TYR A 223 -6.26 -14.28 2.59
C TYR A 223 -5.95 -15.78 2.45
N GLN A 224 -5.09 -16.17 1.51
CA GLN A 224 -4.73 -17.57 1.25
C GLN A 224 -3.63 -18.13 2.16
N ARG A 225 -3.01 -17.31 2.98
CA ARG A 225 -1.99 -17.73 3.97
C ARG A 225 -2.59 -18.25 5.25
#